data_fcea9991bdab41bff86a2c9e786a00e4
#
_entry.id   fcea9991bdab41bff86a2c9e786a00e4
#
_cell.length_a   1.000
_cell.length_b   1.000
_cell.length_c   1.000
_cell.angle_alpha   90.00
_cell.angle_beta   90.00
_cell.angle_gamma   90.00
#
_symmetry.space_group_name_H-M   'P 1'
#
loop_
_entity.id
_entity.type
_entity.pdbx_description
1 polymer ?
#
loop_
_entity_poly.entity_id
_entity_poly.type
_entity_poly.pdbx_seq_one_letter_code
_entity_poly.pdbx_strand_id
1 'polypeptide(L)'
;SVQIPIEDIERGIRDASICLADITTDNPNVWFELGYAISSGKDTILICAETRERFPFDIQHRQVIKYKQDSQSDFQTLGSNITERIKALMKKRDAIGAVSSIEPLTKREDLYGYEVACLICVMQNCIGPEDMVAIENVKNDMEGAGYNKLATSLGLRELRKRGFLNLITVNNDFGDYQYDAYKVTDDGVSWLLRNKEKLVLKSESKDKNMDVEEDLPF
;
A
#
# COMPACT_ATOMS: atom_id res chain seq x y z
N SER A 1 -29.87 -5.06 -21.04
CA SER A 1 -28.70 -4.80 -20.15
C SER A 1 -27.95 -3.61 -20.73
N VAL A 2 -27.76 -2.58 -19.93
CA VAL A 2 -26.93 -1.43 -20.31
C VAL A 2 -25.49 -1.93 -20.29
N GLN A 3 -24.84 -1.96 -21.44
CA GLN A 3 -23.44 -2.30 -21.55
C GLN A 3 -22.65 -1.05 -21.17
N ILE A 4 -21.92 -1.10 -20.04
CA ILE A 4 -21.04 0.00 -19.63
C ILE A 4 -19.82 -0.02 -20.56
N PRO A 5 -19.51 1.08 -21.26
CA PRO A 5 -18.30 1.14 -22.09
C PRO A 5 -17.05 0.90 -21.26
N ILE A 6 -16.08 0.18 -21.80
CA ILE A 6 -14.81 -0.12 -21.12
C ILE A 6 -14.08 1.15 -20.67
N GLU A 7 -14.19 2.21 -21.47
CA GLU A 7 -13.61 3.53 -21.19
C GLU A 7 -14.18 4.18 -19.92
N ASP A 8 -15.46 3.92 -19.61
CA ASP A 8 -16.10 4.40 -18.38
C ASP A 8 -15.60 3.61 -17.16
N ILE A 9 -15.38 2.30 -17.30
CA ILE A 9 -14.78 1.47 -16.26
C ILE A 9 -13.35 1.93 -15.99
N GLU A 10 -12.54 2.09 -17.03
CA GLU A 10 -11.16 2.55 -16.89
C GLU A 10 -11.08 3.96 -16.28
N ARG A 11 -11.99 4.86 -16.66
CA ARG A 11 -12.09 6.20 -16.06
C ARG A 11 -12.45 6.09 -14.58
N GLY A 12 -13.46 5.28 -14.24
CA GLY A 12 -13.85 5.04 -12.84
C GLY A 12 -12.69 4.53 -12.00
N ILE A 13 -11.88 3.60 -12.52
CA ILE A 13 -10.68 3.09 -11.85
C ILE A 13 -9.63 4.20 -11.71
N ARG A 14 -9.38 5.00 -12.76
CA ARG A 14 -8.42 6.12 -12.70
C ARG A 14 -8.82 7.20 -11.69
N ASP A 15 -10.11 7.46 -11.57
CA ASP A 15 -10.64 8.51 -10.67
C ASP A 15 -10.80 8.01 -9.23
N ALA A 16 -10.85 6.69 -9.03
CA ALA A 16 -10.98 6.09 -7.70
C ALA A 16 -9.76 6.39 -6.82
N SER A 17 -10.02 6.62 -5.54
CA SER A 17 -8.97 6.71 -4.52
C SER A 17 -8.45 5.33 -4.14
N ILE A 18 -9.33 4.35 -4.00
CA ILE A 18 -9.04 2.96 -3.64
C ILE A 18 -9.94 2.08 -4.50
N CYS A 19 -9.42 0.97 -5.00
CA CYS A 19 -10.19 -0.04 -5.72
C CYS A 19 -10.38 -1.27 -4.83
N LEU A 20 -11.60 -1.80 -4.79
CA LEU A 20 -11.94 -3.06 -4.13
C LEU A 20 -12.24 -4.12 -5.19
N ALA A 21 -11.57 -5.26 -5.11
CA ALA A 21 -11.80 -6.38 -6.03
C ALA A 21 -12.12 -7.66 -5.25
N ASP A 22 -13.27 -8.25 -5.55
CA ASP A 22 -13.61 -9.60 -5.09
C ASP A 22 -13.10 -10.62 -6.10
N ILE A 23 -12.10 -11.38 -5.64
CA ILE A 23 -11.41 -12.41 -6.44
C ILE A 23 -11.85 -13.82 -6.04
N THR A 24 -13.02 -13.99 -5.46
CA THR A 24 -13.57 -15.33 -5.08
C THR A 24 -13.59 -16.28 -6.26
N THR A 25 -13.95 -15.79 -7.43
CA THR A 25 -14.01 -16.58 -8.67
C THR A 25 -12.99 -16.07 -9.69
N ASP A 26 -12.59 -16.94 -10.64
CA ASP A 26 -11.70 -16.58 -11.73
C ASP A 26 -12.47 -15.87 -12.86
N ASN A 27 -12.99 -14.67 -12.56
CA ASN A 27 -13.65 -13.83 -13.54
C ASN A 27 -12.61 -13.02 -14.33
N PRO A 28 -12.47 -13.22 -15.64
CA PRO A 28 -11.48 -12.52 -16.46
C PRO A 28 -11.65 -11.00 -16.46
N ASN A 29 -12.88 -10.49 -16.31
CA ASN A 29 -13.13 -9.04 -16.25
C ASN A 29 -12.56 -8.46 -14.96
N VAL A 30 -12.76 -9.12 -13.81
CA VAL A 30 -12.19 -8.70 -12.54
C VAL A 30 -10.67 -8.70 -12.59
N TRP A 31 -10.06 -9.71 -13.22
CA TRP A 31 -8.61 -9.76 -13.41
C TRP A 31 -8.08 -8.64 -14.31
N PHE A 32 -8.79 -8.32 -15.39
CA PHE A 32 -8.44 -7.19 -16.25
C PHE A 32 -8.52 -5.86 -15.49
N GLU A 33 -9.63 -5.59 -14.80
CA GLU A 33 -9.84 -4.38 -14.02
C GLU A 33 -8.83 -4.24 -12.89
N LEU A 34 -8.52 -5.34 -12.18
CA LEU A 34 -7.50 -5.38 -11.15
C LEU A 34 -6.10 -5.07 -11.72
N GLY A 35 -5.74 -5.70 -12.85
CA GLY A 35 -4.48 -5.43 -13.55
C GLY A 35 -4.38 -3.96 -13.96
N TYR A 36 -5.46 -3.38 -14.46
CA TYR A 36 -5.53 -1.97 -14.82
C TYR A 36 -5.38 -1.04 -13.60
N ALA A 37 -6.07 -1.35 -12.48
CA ALA A 37 -5.94 -0.59 -11.24
C ALA A 37 -4.51 -0.61 -10.70
N ILE A 38 -3.87 -1.78 -10.69
CA ILE A 38 -2.48 -1.95 -10.25
C ILE A 38 -1.52 -1.19 -11.15
N SER A 39 -1.65 -1.31 -12.48
CA SER A 39 -0.78 -0.61 -13.44
C SER A 39 -0.95 0.91 -13.39
N SER A 40 -2.13 1.38 -12.99
CA SER A 40 -2.43 2.80 -12.77
C SER A 40 -1.99 3.30 -11.38
N GLY A 41 -1.25 2.52 -10.60
CA GLY A 41 -0.75 2.89 -9.28
C GLY A 41 -1.84 3.07 -8.22
N LYS A 42 -3.00 2.43 -8.41
CA LYS A 42 -4.10 2.54 -7.43
C LYS A 42 -3.89 1.60 -6.25
N ASP A 43 -4.21 2.08 -5.06
CA ASP A 43 -4.34 1.22 -3.90
C ASP A 43 -5.48 0.23 -4.12
N THR A 44 -5.19 -1.06 -3.96
CA THR A 44 -6.16 -2.12 -4.17
C THR A 44 -6.39 -2.92 -2.91
N ILE A 45 -7.66 -3.18 -2.58
CA ILE A 45 -8.08 -4.09 -1.53
C ILE A 45 -8.62 -5.35 -2.21
N LEU A 46 -8.02 -6.48 -1.92
CA LEU A 46 -8.47 -7.77 -2.43
C LEU A 46 -9.27 -8.48 -1.35
N ILE A 47 -10.43 -8.98 -1.73
CA ILE A 47 -11.25 -9.84 -0.87
C ILE A 47 -11.53 -11.15 -1.58
N CYS A 48 -11.71 -12.24 -0.84
CA CYS A 48 -12.19 -13.50 -1.39
C CYS A 48 -12.88 -14.35 -0.34
N ALA A 49 -13.81 -15.22 -0.77
CA ALA A 49 -14.36 -16.24 0.11
C ALA A 49 -13.28 -17.19 0.63
N GLU A 50 -13.43 -17.68 1.88
CA GLU A 50 -12.49 -18.66 2.48
C GLU A 50 -12.37 -19.94 1.68
N THR A 51 -13.37 -20.27 0.88
CA THR A 51 -13.36 -21.44 0.00
C THR A 51 -12.35 -21.37 -1.14
N ARG A 52 -11.77 -20.18 -1.41
CA ARG A 52 -10.73 -20.04 -2.41
C ARG A 52 -9.38 -20.49 -1.85
N GLU A 53 -8.83 -21.57 -2.40
CA GLU A 53 -7.56 -22.16 -1.94
C GLU A 53 -6.35 -21.65 -2.72
N ARG A 54 -6.53 -21.30 -4.01
CA ARG A 54 -5.41 -20.95 -4.88
C ARG A 54 -5.54 -19.56 -5.46
N PHE A 55 -4.41 -18.86 -5.51
CA PHE A 55 -4.30 -17.54 -6.12
C PHE A 55 -3.38 -17.58 -7.33
N PRO A 56 -3.67 -16.78 -8.38
CA PRO A 56 -2.71 -16.55 -9.45
C PRO A 56 -1.38 -16.02 -8.90
N PHE A 57 -0.30 -16.41 -9.55
CA PHE A 57 1.06 -16.03 -9.22
C PHE A 57 1.23 -14.53 -8.94
N ASP A 58 0.65 -13.67 -9.79
CA ASP A 58 0.85 -12.22 -9.75
C ASP A 58 0.28 -11.52 -8.52
N ILE A 59 -0.57 -12.20 -7.74
CA ILE A 59 -1.20 -11.65 -6.54
C ILE A 59 -0.83 -12.36 -5.24
N GLN A 60 -0.04 -13.43 -5.30
CA GLN A 60 0.31 -14.25 -4.12
C GLN A 60 1.04 -13.45 -3.04
N HIS A 61 1.77 -12.40 -3.41
CA HIS A 61 2.47 -11.50 -2.50
C HIS A 61 1.59 -10.37 -1.96
N ARG A 62 0.30 -10.30 -2.35
CA ARG A 62 -0.63 -9.26 -1.91
C ARG A 62 -1.48 -9.75 -0.76
N GLN A 63 -1.77 -8.84 0.17
CA GLN A 63 -2.67 -9.14 1.27
C GLN A 63 -4.12 -9.27 0.75
N VAL A 64 -4.75 -10.40 1.03
CA VAL A 64 -6.14 -10.70 0.67
C VAL A 64 -6.95 -10.87 1.95
N ILE A 65 -8.08 -10.19 2.06
CA ILE A 65 -9.04 -10.35 3.16
C ILE A 65 -9.93 -11.55 2.82
N LYS A 66 -9.77 -12.65 3.55
CA LYS A 66 -10.65 -13.81 3.42
C LYS A 66 -11.91 -13.61 4.26
N TYR A 67 -13.06 -14.04 3.74
CA TYR A 67 -14.34 -13.91 4.43
C TYR A 67 -15.22 -15.15 4.29
N LYS A 68 -16.05 -15.39 5.30
CA LYS A 68 -17.12 -16.39 5.29
C LYS A 68 -18.39 -15.78 4.72
N GLN A 69 -19.26 -16.67 4.20
CA GLN A 69 -20.54 -16.28 3.58
C GLN A 69 -21.74 -16.90 4.25
N ASP A 70 -21.57 -17.49 5.45
CA ASP A 70 -22.57 -18.34 6.08
C ASP A 70 -23.60 -17.55 6.91
N SER A 71 -23.23 -16.34 7.36
CA SER A 71 -24.06 -15.56 8.27
C SER A 71 -23.97 -14.05 8.03
N GLN A 72 -24.95 -13.32 8.54
CA GLN A 72 -24.94 -11.87 8.53
C GLN A 72 -23.75 -11.29 9.33
N SER A 73 -23.32 -11.96 10.40
CA SER A 73 -22.17 -11.55 11.18
C SER A 73 -20.85 -11.66 10.40
N ASP A 74 -20.74 -12.59 9.46
CA ASP A 74 -19.57 -12.73 8.61
C ASP A 74 -19.42 -11.51 7.68
N PHE A 75 -20.53 -11.03 7.13
CA PHE A 75 -20.51 -9.82 6.30
C PHE A 75 -20.25 -8.55 7.13
N GLN A 76 -20.71 -8.48 8.38
CA GLN A 76 -20.34 -7.40 9.28
C GLN A 76 -18.84 -7.40 9.60
N THR A 77 -18.27 -8.58 9.83
CA THR A 77 -16.82 -8.75 10.03
C THR A 77 -16.03 -8.34 8.78
N LEU A 78 -16.47 -8.77 7.58
CA LEU A 78 -15.89 -8.34 6.32
C LEU A 78 -15.92 -6.81 6.18
N GLY A 79 -17.07 -6.17 6.45
CA GLY A 79 -17.22 -4.72 6.41
C GLY A 79 -16.26 -4.00 7.34
N SER A 80 -16.07 -4.53 8.56
CA SER A 80 -15.11 -4.00 9.53
C SER A 80 -13.67 -4.12 9.02
N ASN A 81 -13.28 -5.28 8.50
CA ASN A 81 -11.94 -5.52 7.97
C ASN A 81 -11.63 -4.63 6.75
N ILE A 82 -12.60 -4.46 5.85
CA ILE A 82 -12.47 -3.53 4.70
C ILE A 82 -12.29 -2.10 5.21
N THR A 83 -13.11 -1.69 6.18
CA THR A 83 -13.05 -0.33 6.76
C THR A 83 -11.70 -0.06 7.40
N GLU A 84 -11.17 -1.00 8.18
CA GLU A 84 -9.85 -0.89 8.79
C GLU A 84 -8.76 -0.80 7.71
N ARG A 85 -8.87 -1.60 6.65
CA ARG A 85 -7.92 -1.56 5.54
C ARG A 85 -7.96 -0.23 4.79
N ILE A 86 -9.15 0.32 4.53
CA ILE A 86 -9.31 1.66 3.93
C ILE A 86 -8.64 2.72 4.81
N LYS A 87 -8.92 2.72 6.12
CA LYS A 87 -8.30 3.67 7.06
C LYS A 87 -6.78 3.56 7.08
N ALA A 88 -6.25 2.34 7.04
CA ALA A 88 -4.81 2.11 6.98
C ALA A 88 -4.19 2.67 5.68
N LEU A 89 -4.82 2.45 4.52
CA LEU A 89 -4.38 2.98 3.23
C LEU A 89 -4.46 4.51 3.17
N MET A 90 -5.53 5.10 3.69
CA MET A 90 -5.67 6.57 3.78
C MET A 90 -4.58 7.17 4.68
N LYS A 91 -4.36 6.58 5.85
CA LYS A 91 -3.29 7.01 6.76
C LYS A 91 -1.90 6.90 6.11
N LYS A 92 -1.67 5.83 5.35
CA LYS A 92 -0.42 5.65 4.57
C LYS A 92 -0.26 6.76 3.52
N ARG A 93 -1.32 7.14 2.81
CA ARG A 93 -1.31 8.25 1.84
C ARG A 93 -0.97 9.59 2.49
N ASP A 94 -1.56 9.88 3.65
CA ASP A 94 -1.26 11.12 4.38
C ASP A 94 0.21 11.15 4.79
N ALA A 95 0.76 10.03 5.23
CA ALA A 95 2.17 9.91 5.57
C ALA A 95 3.10 10.03 4.34
N ILE A 96 2.70 9.46 3.18
CA ILE A 96 3.41 9.63 1.90
C ILE A 96 3.33 11.09 1.43
N GLY A 97 2.19 11.75 1.60
CA GLY A 97 2.05 13.19 1.33
C GLY A 97 3.01 14.05 2.14
N ALA A 98 3.24 13.68 3.39
CA ALA A 98 4.24 14.32 4.24
C ALA A 98 5.68 14.06 3.78
N VAL A 99 5.95 12.87 3.24
CA VAL A 99 7.24 12.50 2.64
C VAL A 99 7.49 13.29 1.36
N SER A 100 6.45 13.57 0.57
CA SER A 100 6.56 14.36 -0.68
C SER A 100 7.04 15.80 -0.44
N SER A 101 6.90 16.33 0.77
CA SER A 101 7.41 17.65 1.14
C SER A 101 8.91 17.66 1.46
N ILE A 102 9.57 16.51 1.49
CA ILE A 102 11.00 16.41 1.77
C ILE A 102 11.77 16.65 0.47
N GLU A 103 12.56 17.73 0.42
CA GLU A 103 13.44 17.96 -0.72
C GLU A 103 14.46 16.82 -0.87
N PRO A 104 14.54 16.16 -2.06
CA PRO A 104 15.33 14.95 -2.23
C PRO A 104 16.81 15.08 -1.90
N LEU A 105 17.41 16.24 -2.18
CA LEU A 105 18.86 16.50 -2.03
C LEU A 105 19.22 17.21 -0.75
N THR A 106 18.26 17.57 0.10
CA THR A 106 18.56 18.15 1.41
C THR A 106 19.12 17.08 2.33
N LYS A 107 20.36 17.29 2.81
CA LYS A 107 21.00 16.39 3.76
C LYS A 107 20.46 16.62 5.17
N ARG A 108 19.94 15.58 5.80
CA ARG A 108 19.45 15.59 7.18
C ARG A 108 20.33 14.66 8.01
N GLU A 109 21.17 15.23 8.87
CA GLU A 109 22.26 14.50 9.52
C GLU A 109 23.11 13.74 8.49
N ASP A 110 22.99 12.40 8.48
CA ASP A 110 23.77 11.56 7.58
C ASP A 110 22.99 11.09 6.34
N LEU A 111 21.66 11.33 6.27
CA LEU A 111 20.81 10.87 5.17
C LEU A 111 20.34 12.01 4.28
N TYR A 112 20.30 11.77 2.98
CA TYR A 112 19.60 12.63 2.03
C TYR A 112 18.09 12.44 2.09
N GLY A 113 17.32 13.43 1.65
CA GLY A 113 15.85 13.41 1.69
C GLY A 113 15.25 12.18 1.03
N TYR A 114 15.77 11.74 -0.11
CA TYR A 114 15.30 10.52 -0.79
C TYR A 114 15.60 9.23 0.01
N GLU A 115 16.69 9.20 0.79
CA GLU A 115 17.02 8.07 1.68
C GLU A 115 16.06 8.03 2.87
N VAL A 116 15.79 9.21 3.46
CA VAL A 116 14.79 9.35 4.53
C VAL A 116 13.41 8.90 4.03
N ALA A 117 13.01 9.35 2.83
CA ALA A 117 11.77 8.94 2.21
C ALA A 117 11.67 7.42 2.04
N CYS A 118 12.71 6.76 1.51
CA CYS A 118 12.77 5.32 1.39
C CYS A 118 12.64 4.62 2.76
N LEU A 119 13.36 5.09 3.78
CA LEU A 119 13.33 4.48 5.10
C LEU A 119 11.93 4.59 5.74
N ILE A 120 11.26 5.73 5.57
CA ILE A 120 9.88 5.93 6.02
C ILE A 120 8.92 4.99 5.27
N CYS A 121 9.02 4.90 3.93
CA CYS A 121 8.18 4.02 3.13
C CYS A 121 8.34 2.54 3.53
N VAL A 122 9.56 2.08 3.81
CA VAL A 122 9.78 0.72 4.33
C VAL A 122 9.16 0.56 5.71
N MET A 123 9.40 1.51 6.63
CA MET A 123 8.90 1.44 8.02
C MET A 123 7.36 1.46 8.11
N GLN A 124 6.69 2.20 7.25
CA GLN A 124 5.22 2.27 7.22
C GLN A 124 4.56 0.93 6.84
N ASN A 125 5.29 0.08 6.13
CA ASN A 125 4.84 -1.25 5.75
C ASN A 125 5.28 -2.35 6.74
N CYS A 126 6.13 -2.00 7.72
CA CYS A 126 6.67 -2.91 8.74
C CYS A 126 6.17 -2.44 10.12
N ILE A 127 5.03 -2.97 10.59
CA ILE A 127 4.45 -2.61 11.90
C ILE A 127 5.10 -3.44 13.01
N GLY A 128 5.31 -4.73 12.75
CA GLY A 128 5.95 -5.66 13.67
C GLY A 128 7.45 -5.83 13.39
N PRO A 129 8.22 -6.35 14.37
CA PRO A 129 9.66 -6.54 14.22
C PRO A 129 10.02 -7.59 13.15
N GLU A 130 9.10 -8.48 12.81
CA GLU A 130 9.29 -9.51 11.79
C GLU A 130 8.67 -9.14 10.43
N ASP A 131 7.99 -8.00 10.35
CA ASP A 131 7.37 -7.56 9.10
C ASP A 131 8.42 -7.17 8.06
N MET A 132 8.10 -7.46 6.82
CA MET A 132 8.92 -7.13 5.66
C MET A 132 8.05 -6.58 4.53
N VAL A 133 8.63 -5.79 3.67
CA VAL A 133 7.94 -5.17 2.56
C VAL A 133 8.59 -5.56 1.23
N ALA A 134 7.77 -6.02 0.28
CA ALA A 134 8.22 -6.29 -1.08
C ALA A 134 8.75 -5.01 -1.75
N ILE A 135 9.82 -5.12 -2.52
CA ILE A 135 10.45 -4.00 -3.22
C ILE A 135 9.44 -3.20 -4.05
N GLU A 136 8.49 -3.87 -4.67
CA GLU A 136 7.49 -3.25 -5.53
C GLU A 136 6.56 -2.30 -4.76
N ASN A 137 6.22 -2.65 -3.51
CA ASN A 137 5.44 -1.77 -2.65
C ASN A 137 6.20 -0.48 -2.29
N VAL A 138 7.50 -0.61 -1.99
CA VAL A 138 8.35 0.57 -1.71
C VAL A 138 8.47 1.47 -2.94
N LYS A 139 8.63 0.89 -4.14
CA LYS A 139 8.66 1.66 -5.40
C LYS A 139 7.37 2.44 -5.61
N ASN A 140 6.21 1.78 -5.45
CA ASN A 140 4.92 2.42 -5.61
C ASN A 140 4.70 3.56 -4.61
N ASP A 141 5.13 3.37 -3.35
CA ASP A 141 5.03 4.40 -2.32
C ASP A 141 5.93 5.60 -2.61
N MET A 142 7.15 5.36 -3.07
CA MET A 142 8.08 6.41 -3.47
C MET A 142 7.60 7.18 -4.70
N GLU A 143 7.07 6.48 -5.71
CA GLU A 143 6.47 7.11 -6.89
C GLU A 143 5.23 7.94 -6.50
N GLY A 144 4.39 7.43 -5.59
CA GLY A 144 3.27 8.16 -5.01
C GLY A 144 3.68 9.42 -4.23
N ALA A 145 4.88 9.42 -3.64
CA ALA A 145 5.49 10.57 -2.98
C ALA A 145 6.23 11.53 -3.94
N GLY A 146 6.21 11.25 -5.25
CA GLY A 146 6.83 12.09 -6.28
C GLY A 146 8.31 11.79 -6.55
N TYR A 147 8.86 10.71 -5.98
CA TYR A 147 10.24 10.30 -6.25
C TYR A 147 10.30 9.36 -7.46
N ASN A 148 11.32 9.53 -8.28
CA ASN A 148 11.53 8.64 -9.44
C ASN A 148 12.21 7.32 -9.05
N LYS A 149 12.22 6.36 -9.98
CA LYS A 149 12.82 5.02 -9.78
C LYS A 149 14.30 5.06 -9.39
N LEU A 150 15.03 6.07 -9.86
CA LEU A 150 16.45 6.22 -9.54
C LEU A 150 16.64 6.58 -8.06
N ALA A 151 15.86 7.53 -7.53
CA ALA A 151 15.90 7.92 -6.13
C ALA A 151 15.59 6.73 -5.22
N THR A 152 14.57 5.94 -5.55
CA THR A 152 14.22 4.72 -4.82
C THR A 152 15.37 3.71 -4.83
N SER A 153 15.93 3.43 -6.01
CA SER A 153 17.02 2.46 -6.16
C SER A 153 18.29 2.85 -5.40
N LEU A 154 18.65 4.13 -5.45
CA LEU A 154 19.80 4.67 -4.72
C LEU A 154 19.54 4.66 -3.21
N GLY A 155 18.34 5.11 -2.78
CA GLY A 155 17.96 5.15 -1.37
C GLY A 155 18.01 3.77 -0.72
N LEU A 156 17.38 2.76 -1.32
CA LEU A 156 17.39 1.40 -0.81
C LEU A 156 18.81 0.81 -0.73
N ARG A 157 19.65 1.09 -1.74
CA ARG A 157 21.04 0.62 -1.77
C ARG A 157 21.89 1.26 -0.67
N GLU A 158 21.81 2.58 -0.49
CA GLU A 158 22.57 3.29 0.55
C GLU A 158 22.11 2.96 1.95
N LEU A 159 20.79 2.85 2.19
CA LEU A 159 20.24 2.44 3.48
C LEU A 159 20.69 1.01 3.86
N ARG A 160 20.72 0.08 2.89
CA ARG A 160 21.26 -1.26 3.11
C ARG A 160 22.75 -1.22 3.43
N LYS A 161 23.55 -0.44 2.69
CA LYS A 161 24.99 -0.30 2.93
C LYS A 161 25.30 0.27 4.31
N ARG A 162 24.44 1.15 4.82
CA ARG A 162 24.52 1.71 6.17
C ARG A 162 23.98 0.80 7.28
N GLY A 163 23.42 -0.34 6.91
CA GLY A 163 22.84 -1.29 7.87
C GLY A 163 21.46 -0.91 8.40
N PHE A 164 20.76 0.07 7.80
CA PHE A 164 19.42 0.47 8.22
C PHE A 164 18.32 -0.43 7.63
N LEU A 165 18.63 -1.11 6.53
CA LEU A 165 17.74 -2.08 5.89
C LEU A 165 18.47 -3.39 5.64
N ASN A 166 17.77 -4.50 5.87
CA ASN A 166 18.17 -5.83 5.41
C ASN A 166 17.34 -6.21 4.17
N LEU A 167 18.02 -6.79 3.18
CA LEU A 167 17.37 -7.44 2.04
C LEU A 167 17.20 -8.93 2.38
N ILE A 168 15.98 -9.43 2.26
CA ILE A 168 15.61 -10.81 2.56
C ILE A 168 14.93 -11.39 1.33
N THR A 169 15.36 -12.58 0.91
CA THR A 169 14.66 -13.33 -0.13
C THR A 169 13.62 -14.21 0.55
N VAL A 170 12.35 -14.00 0.22
CA VAL A 170 11.23 -14.73 0.79
C VAL A 170 10.79 -15.82 -0.16
N ASN A 171 10.67 -17.04 0.37
CA ASN A 171 10.06 -18.14 -0.35
C ASN A 171 8.53 -18.05 -0.17
N ASN A 172 7.81 -18.17 -1.25
CA ASN A 172 6.36 -18.25 -1.14
C ASN A 172 5.95 -19.68 -0.74
N ASP A 173 5.12 -19.81 0.29
CA ASP A 173 4.64 -21.10 0.83
C ASP A 173 3.77 -21.90 -0.18
N PHE A 174 3.37 -21.28 -1.29
CA PHE A 174 2.46 -21.85 -2.29
C PHE A 174 3.08 -22.10 -3.68
N GLY A 175 4.39 -21.92 -3.84
CA GLY A 175 5.04 -22.16 -5.13
C GLY A 175 6.55 -21.93 -5.12
N ASP A 176 7.23 -22.38 -6.18
CA ASP A 176 8.69 -22.26 -6.39
C ASP A 176 9.16 -20.83 -6.67
N TYR A 177 8.46 -19.82 -6.16
CA TYR A 177 8.79 -18.42 -6.42
C TYR A 177 9.41 -17.75 -5.21
N GLN A 178 10.51 -17.08 -5.46
CA GLN A 178 11.22 -16.24 -4.51
C GLN A 178 11.04 -14.78 -4.89
N TYR A 179 10.83 -13.91 -3.91
CA TYR A 179 10.85 -12.47 -4.10
C TYR A 179 11.69 -11.78 -3.04
N ASP A 180 12.24 -10.64 -3.42
CA ASP A 180 13.05 -9.85 -2.52
C ASP A 180 12.19 -8.85 -1.74
N ALA A 181 12.42 -8.79 -0.43
CA ALA A 181 11.75 -7.90 0.49
C ALA A 181 12.77 -7.17 1.38
N TYR A 182 12.41 -5.99 1.85
CA TYR A 182 13.19 -5.24 2.81
C TYR A 182 12.57 -5.32 4.21
N LYS A 183 13.45 -5.38 5.21
CA LYS A 183 13.13 -5.28 6.64
C LYS A 183 13.94 -4.13 7.23
N VAL A 184 13.31 -3.31 8.07
CA VAL A 184 14.02 -2.27 8.83
C VAL A 184 14.81 -2.93 9.96
N THR A 185 16.04 -2.52 10.17
CA THR A 185 16.88 -2.97 11.27
C THR A 185 16.66 -2.12 12.52
N ASP A 186 17.14 -2.59 13.67
CA ASP A 186 17.11 -1.82 14.92
C ASP A 186 17.86 -0.49 14.80
N ASP A 187 18.94 -0.43 14.02
CA ASP A 187 19.66 0.80 13.72
C ASP A 187 18.82 1.78 12.89
N GLY A 188 18.07 1.26 11.90
CA GLY A 188 17.14 2.06 11.10
C GLY A 188 16.00 2.62 11.96
N VAL A 189 15.41 1.80 12.83
CA VAL A 189 14.39 2.24 13.80
C VAL A 189 14.97 3.28 14.75
N SER A 190 16.16 3.04 15.29
CA SER A 190 16.82 3.97 16.21
C SER A 190 17.12 5.32 15.56
N TRP A 191 17.49 5.32 14.28
CA TRP A 191 17.69 6.57 13.52
C TRP A 191 16.38 7.34 13.38
N LEU A 192 15.27 6.68 13.00
CA LEU A 192 13.94 7.30 12.91
C LEU A 192 13.50 7.90 14.25
N LEU A 193 13.69 7.16 15.36
CA LEU A 193 13.32 7.64 16.71
C LEU A 193 14.11 8.86 17.14
N ARG A 194 15.39 8.94 16.82
CA ARG A 194 16.23 10.11 17.11
C ARG A 194 15.82 11.33 16.30
N ASN A 195 15.30 11.13 15.10
CA ASN A 195 14.90 12.17 14.18
C ASN A 195 13.39 12.44 14.16
N LYS A 196 12.63 11.91 15.12
CA LYS A 196 11.16 11.95 15.15
C LYS A 196 10.56 13.37 15.04
N GLU A 197 11.26 14.39 15.55
CA GLU A 197 10.82 15.79 15.48
C GLU A 197 10.82 16.33 14.04
N LYS A 198 11.58 15.71 13.16
CA LYS A 198 11.69 16.05 11.73
C LYS A 198 10.76 15.20 10.85
N LEU A 199 10.03 14.25 11.48
CA LEU A 199 9.07 13.37 10.83
C LEU A 199 7.65 13.86 11.08
N VAL A 200 6.80 13.78 10.07
CA VAL A 200 5.36 14.04 10.26
C VAL A 200 4.74 12.77 10.84
N LEU A 201 4.53 12.77 12.15
CA LEU A 201 3.96 11.63 12.88
C LEU A 201 2.44 11.74 13.10
N LYS A 202 1.81 12.82 12.61
CA LYS A 202 0.38 13.07 12.72
C LYS A 202 -0.19 13.36 11.34
N SER A 203 -1.24 12.66 10.95
CA SER A 203 -2.01 13.02 9.76
C SER A 203 -2.72 14.37 10.03
N GLU A 204 -2.66 15.30 9.09
CA GLU A 204 -3.53 16.48 9.13
C GLU A 204 -4.98 15.99 9.08
N SER A 205 -5.74 16.24 10.16
CA SER A 205 -7.18 16.09 10.13
C SER A 205 -7.71 17.14 9.15
N LYS A 206 -8.09 16.71 7.96
CA LYS A 206 -8.93 17.54 7.11
C LYS A 206 -10.33 17.57 7.73
N ASP A 207 -10.49 18.40 8.78
CA ASP A 207 -11.78 18.98 9.12
C ASP A 207 -12.15 19.95 8.00
N LYS A 208 -12.63 19.41 6.90
CA LYS A 208 -13.48 20.13 5.99
C LYS A 208 -14.86 19.54 6.17
N ASN A 209 -15.70 20.34 6.86
CA ASN A 209 -17.13 20.28 6.84
C ASN A 209 -17.63 19.64 5.55
N MET A 210 -18.00 18.37 5.60
CA MET A 210 -19.00 17.84 4.75
C MET A 210 -20.32 18.18 5.46
N ASP A 211 -20.82 19.38 5.21
CA ASP A 211 -22.24 19.65 5.32
C ASP A 211 -22.92 18.68 4.33
N VAL A 212 -23.33 17.55 4.86
CA VAL A 212 -24.26 16.66 4.16
C VAL A 212 -25.60 17.36 4.31
N GLU A 213 -25.94 18.20 3.31
CA GLU A 213 -27.35 18.55 3.11
C GLU A 213 -28.10 17.25 2.84
N GLU A 214 -28.94 16.90 3.83
CA GLU A 214 -30.03 15.95 3.67
C GLU A 214 -31.00 16.50 2.63
N ASP A 215 -30.88 16.06 1.40
CA ASP A 215 -31.97 16.10 0.43
C ASP A 215 -32.03 14.75 -0.28
N LEU A 216 -32.77 13.82 0.35
CA LEU A 216 -33.31 12.65 -0.32
C LEU A 216 -34.66 13.01 -0.87
N PRO A 217 -34.86 13.12 -2.18
CA PRO A 217 -36.21 13.09 -2.75
C PRO A 217 -36.72 11.65 -2.78
N PHE A 218 -37.95 11.48 -2.35
CA PHE A 218 -38.76 10.27 -2.37
C PHE A 218 -38.88 9.63 -3.76
#